data_502470699a1beba2bc789db7d5194c41
#
_entry.id   502470699a1beba2bc789db7d5194c41
#
_cell.length_a   1.000
_cell.length_b   1.000
_cell.length_c   1.000
_cell.angle_alpha   90.00
_cell.angle_beta   90.00
_cell.angle_gamma   90.00
#
_symmetry.space_group_name_H-M   'P 1'
#
loop_
_entity.id
_entity.type
_entity.pdbx_description
1 polymer ?
#
loop_
_entity_poly.entity_id
_entity_poly.type
_entity_poly.pdbx_seq_one_letter_code
_entity_poly.pdbx_strand_id
1 'polypeptide(L)'
;GYTHVTTSLLYSIYQKHDFLKKIMLKLAEEFGIEFYYEDFRVGFWEGHEKAKEAGMYLQKYCGCVYSENTSDVRNKIKPKLPDNFVFVPVTRSVIIKKEKNNKEQYMDLLLEADPSKELIEKYLNTGDLFVLRYKEEVACLAVVVKVDDNICELKNIVTVEKFRGRGFGKQMIKYLSDTYKVKYDKMIVGTTENNIPFYVKQGFDKHFKTVKNFFVDNYNEELFDGDLKCSDMYYYEKKLKNI
;
A
#
# COMPACT_ATOMS: atom_id res chain seq x y z
N GLY A 1 4.05 24.52 -15.59
CA GLY A 1 4.00 23.06 -15.67
C GLY A 1 4.97 22.57 -16.75
N TYR A 2 5.33 21.29 -16.72
CA TYR A 2 6.14 20.67 -17.76
C TYR A 2 5.27 20.38 -18.98
N THR A 3 5.80 20.63 -20.18
CA THR A 3 5.08 20.42 -21.44
C THR A 3 5.49 19.12 -22.12
N HIS A 4 6.63 18.55 -21.73
CA HIS A 4 7.22 17.33 -22.31
C HIS A 4 7.58 16.33 -21.22
N VAL A 5 7.53 15.04 -21.57
CA VAL A 5 7.95 13.93 -20.72
C VAL A 5 8.77 12.92 -21.52
N THR A 6 9.76 12.31 -20.87
CA THR A 6 10.52 11.18 -21.44
C THR A 6 10.86 10.17 -20.33
N THR A 7 11.51 9.07 -20.69
CA THR A 7 11.94 8.05 -19.71
C THR A 7 13.30 7.46 -20.07
N SER A 8 14.18 7.36 -19.08
CA SER A 8 15.47 6.69 -19.22
C SER A 8 15.38 5.17 -19.47
N LEU A 9 14.21 4.57 -19.24
CA LEU A 9 13.98 3.14 -19.52
C LEU A 9 14.14 2.81 -21.02
N LEU A 10 13.95 3.80 -21.91
CA LEU A 10 14.13 3.64 -23.36
C LEU A 10 15.58 3.52 -23.81
N TYR A 11 16.53 3.87 -22.94
CA TYR A 11 17.96 3.69 -23.22
C TYR A 11 18.42 2.23 -23.10
N SER A 12 17.75 1.44 -22.26
CA SER A 12 18.17 0.07 -21.97
C SER A 12 17.78 -0.91 -23.09
N ILE A 13 18.76 -1.63 -23.61
CA ILE A 13 18.56 -2.71 -24.59
C ILE A 13 17.86 -3.95 -24.00
N TYR A 14 17.73 -4.03 -22.66
CA TYR A 14 17.09 -5.14 -21.95
C TYR A 14 15.60 -4.90 -21.70
N GLN A 15 15.10 -3.69 -21.97
CA GLN A 15 13.69 -3.35 -21.78
C GLN A 15 12.86 -3.67 -23.03
N LYS A 16 11.55 -3.84 -22.85
CA LYS A 16 10.60 -3.98 -23.96
C LYS A 16 10.31 -2.62 -24.58
N HIS A 17 11.23 -2.13 -25.39
CA HIS A 17 11.27 -0.77 -25.91
C HIS A 17 9.96 -0.33 -26.59
N ASP A 18 9.47 -1.11 -27.57
CA ASP A 18 8.26 -0.74 -28.33
C ASP A 18 7.00 -0.71 -27.45
N PHE A 19 6.97 -1.57 -26.44
CA PHE A 19 5.89 -1.58 -25.45
C PHE A 19 5.94 -0.35 -24.57
N LEU A 20 7.11 0.04 -24.06
CA LEU A 20 7.30 1.26 -23.29
C LEU A 20 6.93 2.50 -24.09
N LYS A 21 7.37 2.57 -25.36
CA LYS A 21 7.01 3.65 -26.28
C LYS A 21 5.49 3.79 -26.43
N LYS A 22 4.77 2.68 -26.66
CA LYS A 22 3.31 2.69 -26.77
C LYS A 22 2.61 3.20 -25.51
N ILE A 23 3.08 2.76 -24.32
CA ILE A 23 2.53 3.22 -23.05
C ILE A 23 2.77 4.72 -22.88
N MET A 24 4.00 5.19 -23.12
CA MET A 24 4.35 6.60 -22.94
C MET A 24 3.56 7.50 -23.89
N LEU A 25 3.34 7.11 -25.15
CA LEU A 25 2.49 7.83 -26.09
C LEU A 25 1.06 7.95 -25.58
N LYS A 26 0.47 6.83 -25.11
CA LYS A 26 -0.88 6.82 -24.57
C LYS A 26 -1.04 7.69 -23.33
N LEU A 27 -0.08 7.61 -22.39
CA LEU A 27 -0.11 8.42 -21.18
C LEU A 27 0.09 9.89 -21.48
N ALA A 28 0.98 10.24 -22.42
CA ALA A 28 1.18 11.63 -22.83
C ALA A 28 -0.08 12.24 -23.41
N GLU A 29 -0.80 11.51 -24.26
CA GLU A 29 -2.10 11.91 -24.81
C GLU A 29 -3.14 12.08 -23.67
N GLU A 30 -3.24 11.11 -22.75
CA GLU A 30 -4.19 11.16 -21.61
C GLU A 30 -3.96 12.38 -20.70
N PHE A 31 -2.70 12.78 -20.50
CA PHE A 31 -2.33 13.89 -19.63
C PHE A 31 -2.12 15.22 -20.36
N GLY A 32 -2.31 15.28 -21.68
CA GLY A 32 -2.16 16.49 -22.47
C GLY A 32 -0.74 17.06 -22.48
N ILE A 33 0.27 16.20 -22.45
CA ILE A 33 1.70 16.54 -22.50
C ILE A 33 2.36 15.85 -23.68
N GLU A 34 3.46 16.39 -24.18
CA GLU A 34 4.18 15.80 -25.29
C GLU A 34 5.17 14.72 -24.83
N PHE A 35 5.18 13.56 -25.49
CA PHE A 35 6.17 12.54 -25.23
C PHE A 35 7.37 12.76 -26.15
N TYR A 36 8.49 13.22 -25.55
CA TYR A 36 9.75 13.31 -26.25
C TYR A 36 10.39 11.93 -26.39
N TYR A 37 10.44 11.44 -27.63
CA TYR A 37 10.97 10.12 -27.94
C TYR A 37 12.24 10.23 -28.80
N GLU A 38 13.30 9.58 -28.29
CA GLU A 38 14.53 9.34 -28.98
C GLU A 38 15.01 7.91 -28.68
N ASP A 39 15.51 7.19 -29.68
CA ASP A 39 16.04 5.84 -29.48
C ASP A 39 17.53 5.88 -29.18
N PHE A 40 17.87 5.99 -27.91
CA PHE A 40 19.25 6.04 -27.42
C PHE A 40 19.92 4.66 -27.30
N ARG A 41 19.27 3.55 -27.69
CA ARG A 41 19.85 2.20 -27.61
C ARG A 41 21.10 2.06 -28.46
N VAL A 42 21.22 2.83 -29.53
CA VAL A 42 22.43 2.85 -30.40
C VAL A 42 23.68 3.24 -29.63
N GLY A 43 23.57 4.09 -28.61
CA GLY A 43 24.69 4.52 -27.75
C GLY A 43 24.86 3.70 -26.47
N PHE A 44 24.09 2.62 -26.27
CA PHE A 44 24.08 1.88 -25.01
C PHE A 44 25.46 1.33 -24.63
N TRP A 45 26.12 0.65 -25.54
CA TRP A 45 27.42 0.04 -25.26
C TRP A 45 28.53 1.08 -25.10
N GLU A 46 28.52 2.12 -25.89
CA GLU A 46 29.49 3.22 -25.76
C GLU A 46 29.33 3.94 -24.41
N GLY A 47 28.09 4.26 -24.01
CA GLY A 47 27.80 4.86 -22.72
C GLY A 47 28.15 3.96 -21.55
N HIS A 48 27.94 2.64 -21.69
CA HIS A 48 28.31 1.65 -20.69
C HIS A 48 29.83 1.59 -20.44
N GLU A 49 30.65 1.57 -21.54
CA GLU A 49 32.12 1.58 -21.43
C GLU A 49 32.62 2.91 -20.82
N LYS A 50 32.12 4.05 -21.28
CA LYS A 50 32.47 5.37 -20.69
C LYS A 50 32.14 5.45 -19.20
N ALA A 51 30.98 4.92 -18.77
CA ALA A 51 30.62 4.89 -17.37
C ALA A 51 31.55 4.00 -16.53
N LYS A 52 31.98 2.87 -17.12
CA LYS A 52 32.93 1.95 -16.49
C LYS A 52 34.33 2.59 -16.36
N GLU A 53 34.80 3.23 -17.41
CA GLU A 53 36.07 3.97 -17.43
C GLU A 53 36.08 5.12 -16.39
N ALA A 54 34.94 5.80 -16.23
CA ALA A 54 34.75 6.85 -15.25
C ALA A 54 34.55 6.33 -13.80
N GLY A 55 34.61 5.01 -13.57
CA GLY A 55 34.41 4.40 -12.25
C GLY A 55 32.99 4.54 -11.71
N MET A 56 31.99 4.80 -12.57
CA MET A 56 30.61 4.94 -12.15
C MET A 56 30.01 3.60 -11.76
N TYR A 57 29.11 3.61 -10.78
CA TYR A 57 28.34 2.41 -10.42
C TYR A 57 27.43 1.98 -11.57
N LEU A 58 27.63 0.77 -12.03
CA LEU A 58 26.78 0.14 -13.05
C LEU A 58 25.76 -0.77 -12.37
N GLN A 59 24.50 -0.35 -12.42
CA GLN A 59 23.41 -1.09 -11.80
C GLN A 59 23.20 -2.44 -12.48
N LYS A 60 23.21 -3.52 -11.70
CA LYS A 60 23.06 -4.89 -12.19
C LYS A 60 21.60 -5.34 -12.33
N TYR A 61 20.66 -4.57 -11.85
CA TYR A 61 19.22 -4.87 -11.87
C TYR A 61 18.40 -3.57 -12.02
N CYS A 62 17.12 -3.65 -12.33
CA CYS A 62 16.29 -2.48 -12.63
C CYS A 62 15.81 -1.69 -11.40
N GLY A 63 16.28 -2.01 -10.19
CA GLY A 63 15.90 -1.35 -8.96
C GLY A 63 14.58 -1.84 -8.33
N CYS A 64 13.90 -2.81 -8.92
CA CYS A 64 12.73 -3.44 -8.30
C CYS A 64 13.12 -4.72 -7.55
N VAL A 65 12.38 -5.06 -6.48
CA VAL A 65 12.64 -6.25 -5.65
C VAL A 65 12.70 -7.56 -6.45
N TYR A 66 11.90 -7.69 -7.51
CA TYR A 66 11.92 -8.89 -8.35
C TYR A 66 13.22 -9.03 -9.16
N SER A 67 13.75 -7.92 -9.68
CA SER A 67 15.00 -7.95 -10.41
C SER A 67 16.21 -8.03 -9.49
N GLU A 68 16.13 -7.52 -8.27
CA GLU A 68 17.14 -7.68 -7.24
C GLU A 68 17.27 -9.16 -6.85
N ASN A 69 16.17 -9.82 -6.49
CA ASN A 69 16.14 -11.23 -6.12
C ASN A 69 16.61 -12.17 -7.24
N THR A 70 16.54 -11.74 -8.50
CA THR A 70 16.97 -12.54 -9.65
C THR A 70 18.34 -12.11 -10.20
N SER A 71 18.98 -11.09 -9.66
CA SER A 71 20.24 -10.54 -10.18
C SER A 71 21.37 -11.55 -10.18
N ASP A 72 21.46 -12.40 -9.15
CA ASP A 72 22.49 -13.43 -9.02
C ASP A 72 22.22 -14.65 -9.92
N VAL A 73 20.97 -14.83 -10.36
CA VAL A 73 20.53 -15.95 -11.21
C VAL A 73 20.61 -15.59 -12.70
N ARG A 74 20.65 -14.30 -13.07
CA ARG A 74 20.64 -13.81 -14.46
C ARG A 74 21.78 -14.35 -15.32
N ASN A 75 22.90 -14.68 -14.73
CA ASN A 75 24.03 -15.28 -15.47
C ASN A 75 23.80 -16.76 -15.83
N LYS A 76 22.75 -17.40 -15.30
CA LYS A 76 22.50 -18.83 -15.47
C LYS A 76 21.17 -19.19 -16.14
N ILE A 77 20.16 -18.32 -16.06
CA ILE A 77 18.83 -18.61 -16.62
C ILE A 77 18.32 -17.34 -17.32
N LYS A 78 18.30 -17.35 -18.66
CA LYS A 78 17.46 -16.41 -19.42
C LYS A 78 16.03 -16.91 -19.28
N PRO A 79 15.11 -16.23 -18.57
CA PRO A 79 13.72 -16.64 -18.57
C PRO A 79 13.20 -16.51 -20.01
N LYS A 80 12.92 -17.62 -20.67
CA LYS A 80 12.09 -17.63 -21.87
C LYS A 80 10.70 -17.21 -21.41
N LEU A 81 10.31 -15.99 -21.73
CA LEU A 81 8.91 -15.62 -21.64
C LEU A 81 8.15 -16.52 -22.65
N PRO A 82 7.00 -17.10 -22.26
CA PRO A 82 6.17 -17.85 -23.19
C PRO A 82 5.86 -16.99 -24.42
N ASP A 83 5.86 -17.58 -25.61
CA ASP A 83 5.59 -16.88 -26.87
C ASP A 83 4.20 -16.20 -26.90
N ASN A 84 3.29 -16.66 -26.03
CA ASN A 84 1.96 -16.12 -25.81
C ASN A 84 1.85 -15.23 -24.57
N PHE A 85 2.97 -14.71 -24.04
CA PHE A 85 2.95 -13.78 -22.92
C PHE A 85 2.24 -12.49 -23.33
N VAL A 86 0.95 -12.43 -23.09
CA VAL A 86 0.19 -11.19 -23.17
C VAL A 86 0.52 -10.39 -21.92
N PHE A 87 1.25 -9.31 -22.10
CA PHE A 87 1.42 -8.33 -21.06
C PHE A 87 0.06 -7.67 -20.83
N VAL A 88 -0.66 -8.13 -19.82
CA VAL A 88 -1.78 -7.37 -19.30
C VAL A 88 -1.15 -6.12 -18.68
N PRO A 89 -1.45 -4.89 -19.19
CA PRO A 89 -1.01 -3.69 -18.51
C PRO A 89 -1.44 -3.85 -17.06
N VAL A 90 -0.54 -3.58 -16.12
CA VAL A 90 -0.90 -3.48 -14.71
C VAL A 90 -1.71 -2.19 -14.58
N THR A 91 -2.94 -2.23 -15.08
CA THR A 91 -3.98 -1.29 -14.70
C THR A 91 -4.02 -1.41 -13.20
N ARG A 92 -3.73 -0.34 -12.52
CA ARG A 92 -3.65 -0.18 -11.06
C ARG A 92 -4.26 -1.38 -10.35
N SER A 93 -3.46 -2.41 -10.09
CA SER A 93 -3.94 -3.64 -9.48
C SER A 93 -4.47 -3.42 -8.06
N VAL A 94 -4.22 -2.25 -7.52
CA VAL A 94 -4.70 -1.80 -6.22
C VAL A 94 -5.46 -0.48 -6.38
N ILE A 95 -6.72 -0.48 -5.99
CA ILE A 95 -7.58 0.70 -5.94
C ILE A 95 -8.08 0.85 -4.51
N ILE A 96 -7.93 2.05 -3.93
CA ILE A 96 -8.49 2.37 -2.61
C ILE A 96 -9.55 3.44 -2.81
N LYS A 97 -10.76 3.15 -2.37
CA LYS A 97 -11.89 4.10 -2.45
C LYS A 97 -12.59 4.20 -1.09
N LYS A 98 -13.08 5.41 -0.80
CA LYS A 98 -14.01 5.63 0.30
C LYS A 98 -15.38 5.16 -0.14
N GLU A 99 -15.98 4.24 0.63
CA GLU A 99 -17.34 3.79 0.41
C GLU A 99 -18.32 4.75 1.07
N LYS A 100 -19.27 5.24 0.29
CA LYS A 100 -20.27 6.22 0.76
C LYS A 100 -21.59 5.57 1.12
N ASN A 101 -21.95 4.52 0.40
CA ASN A 101 -23.25 3.88 0.49
C ASN A 101 -23.09 2.39 0.76
N ASN A 102 -24.12 1.76 1.33
CA ASN A 102 -24.16 0.32 1.51
C ASN A 102 -22.92 -0.28 2.22
N LYS A 103 -22.52 0.38 3.31
CA LYS A 103 -21.33 -0.04 4.11
C LYS A 103 -21.58 -1.40 4.79
N GLU A 104 -22.83 -1.73 5.04
CA GLU A 104 -23.29 -2.95 5.70
C GLU A 104 -22.92 -4.22 4.93
N GLN A 105 -22.74 -4.14 3.60
CA GLN A 105 -22.28 -5.26 2.78
C GLN A 105 -20.90 -5.81 3.18
N TYR A 106 -20.14 -5.06 3.95
CA TYR A 106 -18.81 -5.43 4.43
C TYR A 106 -18.81 -5.93 5.88
N MET A 107 -19.99 -6.09 6.51
CA MET A 107 -20.11 -6.44 7.91
C MET A 107 -19.35 -7.71 8.26
N ASP A 108 -19.48 -8.77 7.45
CA ASP A 108 -18.83 -10.07 7.70
C ASP A 108 -17.29 -9.92 7.78
N LEU A 109 -16.70 -9.09 6.91
CA LEU A 109 -15.26 -8.83 6.95
C LEU A 109 -14.85 -7.96 8.15
N LEU A 110 -15.67 -6.97 8.52
CA LEU A 110 -15.39 -6.12 9.67
C LEU A 110 -15.43 -6.90 10.99
N LEU A 111 -16.30 -7.93 11.06
CA LEU A 111 -16.41 -8.85 12.19
C LEU A 111 -15.16 -9.72 12.39
N GLU A 112 -14.34 -9.94 11.35
CA GLU A 112 -13.04 -10.62 11.51
C GLU A 112 -12.05 -9.83 12.39
N ALA A 113 -12.17 -8.49 12.44
CA ALA A 113 -11.28 -7.63 13.24
C ALA A 113 -11.92 -7.14 14.55
N ASP A 114 -13.24 -7.06 14.61
CA ASP A 114 -14.02 -6.67 15.81
C ASP A 114 -15.27 -7.57 15.86
N PRO A 115 -15.33 -8.54 16.77
CA PRO A 115 -16.44 -9.52 16.79
C PRO A 115 -17.77 -8.96 17.28
N SER A 116 -17.83 -7.69 17.72
CA SER A 116 -19.05 -7.06 18.17
C SER A 116 -19.76 -6.29 17.06
N LYS A 117 -20.81 -6.91 16.49
CA LYS A 117 -21.67 -6.27 15.49
C LYS A 117 -22.24 -4.93 15.98
N GLU A 118 -22.65 -4.88 17.24
CA GLU A 118 -23.22 -3.68 17.84
C GLU A 118 -22.21 -2.52 17.89
N LEU A 119 -20.96 -2.81 18.23
CA LEU A 119 -19.88 -1.81 18.21
C LEU A 119 -19.56 -1.36 16.78
N ILE A 120 -19.51 -2.31 15.83
CA ILE A 120 -19.28 -1.97 14.43
C ILE A 120 -20.37 -1.03 13.91
N GLU A 121 -21.64 -1.32 14.14
CA GLU A 121 -22.76 -0.49 13.70
C GLU A 121 -22.65 0.94 14.24
N LYS A 122 -22.27 1.11 15.52
CA LYS A 122 -22.09 2.44 16.12
C LYS A 122 -21.04 3.28 15.40
N TYR A 123 -19.87 2.72 15.09
CA TYR A 123 -18.81 3.50 14.44
C TYR A 123 -18.88 3.50 12.91
N LEU A 124 -19.52 2.52 12.28
CA LEU A 124 -19.66 2.44 10.82
C LEU A 124 -20.57 3.55 10.29
N ASN A 125 -21.62 3.89 11.02
CA ASN A 125 -22.57 4.95 10.62
C ASN A 125 -21.91 6.33 10.56
N THR A 126 -21.01 6.63 11.48
CA THR A 126 -20.32 7.92 11.58
C THR A 126 -18.94 7.93 10.96
N GLY A 127 -18.35 6.76 10.80
CA GLY A 127 -16.98 6.58 10.28
C GLY A 127 -16.90 6.56 8.76
N ASP A 128 -15.71 6.80 8.29
CA ASP A 128 -15.34 6.70 6.88
C ASP A 128 -14.82 5.29 6.60
N LEU A 129 -15.56 4.51 5.80
CA LEU A 129 -15.14 3.19 5.35
C LEU A 129 -14.29 3.31 4.07
N PHE A 130 -13.12 2.72 4.07
CA PHE A 130 -12.25 2.59 2.90
C PHE A 130 -12.12 1.14 2.47
N VAL A 131 -12.23 0.92 1.17
CA VAL A 131 -12.13 -0.40 0.54
C VAL A 131 -10.93 -0.41 -0.38
N LEU A 132 -9.95 -1.28 -0.08
CA LEU A 132 -8.85 -1.58 -0.97
C LEU A 132 -9.21 -2.82 -1.78
N ARG A 133 -9.23 -2.66 -3.10
CA ARG A 133 -9.42 -3.76 -4.04
C ARG A 133 -8.11 -4.09 -4.74
N TYR A 134 -7.85 -5.37 -4.87
CA TYR A 134 -6.77 -5.92 -5.67
C TYR A 134 -7.35 -6.81 -6.76
N LYS A 135 -7.12 -6.45 -8.04
CA LYS A 135 -7.72 -7.16 -9.19
C LYS A 135 -9.24 -7.35 -9.03
N GLU A 136 -9.95 -6.25 -8.73
CA GLU A 136 -11.41 -6.20 -8.52
C GLU A 136 -11.91 -6.88 -7.22
N GLU A 137 -11.10 -7.70 -6.55
CA GLU A 137 -11.49 -8.33 -5.29
C GLU A 137 -11.17 -7.43 -4.09
N VAL A 138 -12.03 -7.47 -3.08
CA VAL A 138 -11.78 -6.80 -1.80
C VAL A 138 -10.60 -7.48 -1.11
N ALA A 139 -9.55 -6.72 -0.83
CA ALA A 139 -8.34 -7.23 -0.20
C ALA A 139 -8.12 -6.67 1.21
N CYS A 140 -8.54 -5.43 1.47
CA CYS A 140 -8.44 -4.83 2.80
C CYS A 140 -9.53 -3.78 2.99
N LEU A 141 -10.07 -3.71 4.20
CA LEU A 141 -11.01 -2.67 4.65
C LEU A 141 -10.40 -1.89 5.80
N ALA A 142 -10.81 -0.63 5.95
CA ALA A 142 -10.50 0.16 7.13
C ALA A 142 -11.61 1.15 7.43
N VAL A 143 -11.89 1.36 8.70
CA VAL A 143 -12.84 2.39 9.18
C VAL A 143 -12.08 3.41 10.00
N VAL A 144 -12.24 4.69 9.63
CA VAL A 144 -11.68 5.82 10.36
C VAL A 144 -12.81 6.68 10.91
N VAL A 145 -12.72 7.00 12.20
CA VAL A 145 -13.68 7.89 12.87
C VAL A 145 -13.03 9.18 13.32
N LYS A 146 -13.80 10.25 13.37
CA LYS A 146 -13.39 11.50 14.00
C LYS A 146 -13.43 11.32 15.53
N VAL A 147 -12.34 11.68 16.21
CA VAL A 147 -12.31 11.76 17.69
C VAL A 147 -12.56 13.19 18.13
N ASP A 148 -11.78 14.14 17.58
CA ASP A 148 -11.97 15.57 17.76
C ASP A 148 -11.54 16.34 16.48
N ASP A 149 -11.34 17.64 16.56
CA ASP A 149 -10.99 18.44 15.38
C ASP A 149 -9.56 18.19 14.87
N ASN A 150 -8.67 17.67 15.73
CA ASN A 150 -7.26 17.43 15.43
C ASN A 150 -6.89 15.95 15.36
N ILE A 151 -7.79 15.06 15.80
CA ILE A 151 -7.50 13.63 15.98
C ILE A 151 -8.55 12.78 15.26
N CYS A 152 -8.08 11.80 14.48
CA CYS A 152 -8.91 10.70 14.00
C CYS A 152 -8.41 9.37 14.57
N GLU A 153 -9.28 8.36 14.60
CA GLU A 153 -8.97 7.01 15.04
C GLU A 153 -9.13 6.01 13.89
N LEU A 154 -8.12 5.20 13.64
CA LEU A 154 -8.24 3.99 12.85
C LEU A 154 -8.97 2.95 13.72
N LYS A 155 -10.30 2.88 13.54
CA LYS A 155 -11.20 2.12 14.42
C LYS A 155 -11.22 0.64 14.12
N ASN A 156 -11.12 0.30 12.81
CA ASN A 156 -11.09 -1.07 12.33
C ASN A 156 -10.18 -1.16 11.12
N ILE A 157 -9.41 -2.23 11.00
CA ILE A 157 -8.68 -2.58 9.81
C ILE A 157 -8.61 -4.10 9.67
N VAL A 158 -9.03 -4.61 8.54
CA VAL A 158 -9.00 -6.04 8.23
C VAL A 158 -8.41 -6.29 6.85
N THR A 159 -7.53 -7.27 6.75
CA THR A 159 -7.03 -7.80 5.47
C THR A 159 -7.58 -9.21 5.29
N VAL A 160 -8.32 -9.41 4.19
CA VAL A 160 -8.88 -10.72 3.83
C VAL A 160 -7.78 -11.78 3.85
N GLU A 161 -8.05 -12.92 4.45
CA GLU A 161 -7.07 -13.97 4.77
C GLU A 161 -6.14 -14.32 3.60
N LYS A 162 -6.71 -14.61 2.42
CA LYS A 162 -5.93 -14.95 1.20
C LYS A 162 -4.96 -13.85 0.73
N PHE A 163 -5.10 -12.64 1.27
CA PHE A 163 -4.29 -11.48 0.93
C PHE A 163 -3.37 -11.03 2.08
N ARG A 164 -3.41 -11.70 3.24
CA ARG A 164 -2.50 -11.42 4.37
C ARG A 164 -1.04 -11.63 3.97
N GLY A 165 -0.13 -10.91 4.61
CA GLY A 165 1.31 -10.98 4.30
C GLY A 165 1.76 -10.25 3.02
N ARG A 166 0.83 -9.73 2.19
CA ARG A 166 1.14 -9.04 0.92
C ARG A 166 1.28 -7.52 1.05
N GLY A 167 1.22 -6.99 2.27
CA GLY A 167 1.42 -5.56 2.53
C GLY A 167 0.20 -4.66 2.31
N PHE A 168 -1.01 -5.21 2.09
CA PHE A 168 -2.20 -4.40 1.85
C PHE A 168 -2.64 -3.57 3.06
N GLY A 169 -2.52 -4.11 4.28
CA GLY A 169 -2.74 -3.33 5.52
C GLY A 169 -1.78 -2.13 5.63
N LYS A 170 -0.50 -2.33 5.32
CA LYS A 170 0.48 -1.23 5.26
C LYS A 170 0.10 -0.18 4.21
N GLN A 171 -0.32 -0.61 3.01
CA GLN A 171 -0.74 0.31 1.95
C GLN A 171 -1.99 1.10 2.37
N MET A 172 -2.96 0.44 3.00
CA MET A 172 -4.16 1.09 3.53
C MET A 172 -3.79 2.16 4.55
N ILE A 173 -2.98 1.83 5.57
CA ILE A 173 -2.56 2.79 6.61
C ILE A 173 -1.80 3.98 5.99
N LYS A 174 -0.91 3.72 5.02
CA LYS A 174 -0.20 4.79 4.31
C LYS A 174 -1.18 5.71 3.58
N TYR A 175 -2.11 5.15 2.82
CA TYR A 175 -3.14 5.92 2.10
C TYR A 175 -3.99 6.77 3.05
N LEU A 176 -4.45 6.20 4.17
CA LEU A 176 -5.21 6.90 5.19
C LEU A 176 -4.41 8.04 5.82
N SER A 177 -3.13 7.79 6.15
CA SER A 177 -2.24 8.82 6.68
C SER A 177 -2.09 9.99 5.70
N ASP A 178 -1.88 9.71 4.40
CA ASP A 178 -1.76 10.72 3.35
C ASP A 178 -3.08 11.48 3.11
N THR A 179 -4.22 10.80 3.25
CA THR A 179 -5.55 11.39 3.08
C THR A 179 -5.89 12.33 4.24
N TYR A 180 -5.63 11.90 5.46
CA TYR A 180 -6.07 12.61 6.66
C TYR A 180 -5.10 13.66 7.19
N LYS A 181 -3.84 13.68 6.77
CA LYS A 181 -2.85 14.69 7.17
C LYS A 181 -3.24 16.13 6.85
N VAL A 182 -4.13 16.34 5.86
CA VAL A 182 -4.65 17.69 5.53
C VAL A 182 -5.65 18.19 6.56
N LYS A 183 -6.27 17.29 7.32
CA LYS A 183 -7.37 17.61 8.25
C LYS A 183 -6.98 17.42 9.70
N TYR A 184 -6.25 16.36 10.03
CA TYR A 184 -5.90 16.00 11.39
C TYR A 184 -4.40 16.09 11.63
N ASP A 185 -4.01 16.36 12.87
CA ASP A 185 -2.60 16.41 13.28
C ASP A 185 -2.07 15.01 13.58
N LYS A 186 -2.94 14.14 14.09
CA LYS A 186 -2.58 12.77 14.44
C LYS A 186 -3.71 11.78 14.20
N MET A 187 -3.31 10.54 14.03
CA MET A 187 -4.17 9.37 13.98
C MET A 187 -3.84 8.47 15.16
N ILE A 188 -4.86 7.96 15.84
CA ILE A 188 -4.71 6.99 16.91
C ILE A 188 -5.24 5.63 16.49
N VAL A 189 -4.82 4.59 17.19
CA VAL A 189 -5.32 3.22 17.04
C VAL A 189 -5.37 2.54 18.40
N GLY A 190 -6.47 1.84 18.70
CA GLY A 190 -6.56 0.89 19.79
C GLY A 190 -6.23 -0.52 19.28
N THR A 191 -5.41 -1.27 19.99
CA THR A 191 -4.93 -2.58 19.55
C THR A 191 -4.66 -3.55 20.69
N THR A 192 -4.59 -4.83 20.39
CA THR A 192 -4.11 -5.89 21.26
C THR A 192 -2.58 -5.90 21.32
N GLU A 193 -2.02 -6.57 22.33
CA GLU A 193 -0.59 -6.65 22.54
C GLU A 193 0.15 -7.26 21.32
N ASN A 194 -0.39 -8.34 20.73
CA ASN A 194 0.19 -9.03 19.59
C ASN A 194 0.34 -8.15 18.35
N ASN A 195 -0.58 -7.20 18.16
CA ASN A 195 -0.60 -6.36 16.97
C ASN A 195 0.22 -5.06 17.12
N ILE A 196 0.71 -4.74 18.33
CA ILE A 196 1.55 -3.55 18.57
C ILE A 196 2.72 -3.46 17.58
N PRO A 197 3.52 -4.55 17.34
CA PRO A 197 4.67 -4.47 16.44
C PRO A 197 4.28 -4.11 15.00
N PHE A 198 3.10 -4.51 14.55
CA PHE A 198 2.59 -4.13 13.22
C PHE A 198 2.36 -2.63 13.15
N TYR A 199 1.64 -2.06 14.13
CA TYR A 199 1.31 -0.63 14.13
C TYR A 199 2.54 0.25 14.34
N VAL A 200 3.47 -0.14 15.22
CA VAL A 200 4.74 0.58 15.42
C VAL A 200 5.53 0.68 14.11
N LYS A 201 5.61 -0.39 13.32
CA LYS A 201 6.23 -0.37 11.98
C LYS A 201 5.51 0.54 10.98
N GLN A 202 4.26 0.92 11.25
CA GLN A 202 3.51 1.88 10.43
C GLN A 202 3.58 3.31 10.97
N GLY A 203 4.37 3.56 12.02
CA GLY A 203 4.61 4.87 12.62
C GLY A 203 3.62 5.27 13.71
N PHE A 204 2.86 4.30 14.27
CA PHE A 204 2.14 4.48 15.53
C PHE A 204 3.13 4.16 16.67
N ASP A 205 4.07 5.05 16.93
CA ASP A 205 5.24 4.78 17.75
C ASP A 205 5.11 5.30 19.18
N LYS A 206 4.08 6.10 19.47
CA LYS A 206 3.87 6.65 20.80
C LYS A 206 2.65 6.02 21.48
N HIS A 207 2.92 5.16 22.46
CA HIS A 207 1.91 4.69 23.40
C HIS A 207 1.47 5.85 24.33
N PHE A 208 0.17 6.04 24.50
CA PHE A 208 -0.34 7.11 25.36
C PHE A 208 -1.45 6.70 26.33
N LYS A 209 -2.06 5.53 26.13
CA LYS A 209 -3.15 5.06 27.00
C LYS A 209 -3.26 3.54 26.97
N THR A 210 -3.51 2.93 28.12
CA THR A 210 -3.96 1.53 28.24
C THR A 210 -5.31 1.52 28.95
N VAL A 211 -6.30 0.83 28.38
CA VAL A 211 -7.58 0.57 29.03
C VAL A 211 -7.55 -0.87 29.52
N LYS A 212 -7.45 -1.01 30.84
CA LYS A 212 -7.41 -2.32 31.50
C LYS A 212 -8.76 -3.04 31.37
N ASN A 213 -8.72 -4.34 31.20
CA ASN A 213 -9.89 -5.21 31.06
C ASN A 213 -10.87 -4.81 29.93
N PHE A 214 -10.41 -4.03 28.95
CA PHE A 214 -11.29 -3.51 27.91
C PHE A 214 -12.08 -4.62 27.21
N PHE A 215 -11.41 -5.71 26.83
CA PHE A 215 -12.09 -6.81 26.14
C PHE A 215 -12.99 -7.62 27.05
N VAL A 216 -12.65 -7.74 28.33
CA VAL A 216 -13.48 -8.43 29.33
C VAL A 216 -14.77 -7.66 29.62
N ASP A 217 -14.68 -6.32 29.67
CA ASP A 217 -15.81 -5.46 30.08
C ASP A 217 -16.75 -5.14 28.91
N ASN A 218 -16.28 -5.27 27.65
CA ASN A 218 -17.04 -4.85 26.47
C ASN A 218 -17.49 -5.99 25.57
N TYR A 219 -17.04 -7.22 25.81
CA TYR A 219 -17.40 -8.39 25.00
C TYR A 219 -17.92 -9.51 25.89
N ASN A 220 -18.97 -10.20 25.43
CA ASN A 220 -19.61 -11.29 26.17
C ASN A 220 -18.82 -12.60 26.18
N GLU A 221 -17.85 -12.72 25.27
CA GLU A 221 -17.03 -13.91 25.08
C GLU A 221 -15.56 -13.58 25.25
N GLU A 222 -14.77 -14.57 25.65
CA GLU A 222 -13.32 -14.43 25.72
C GLU A 222 -12.75 -14.31 24.29
N LEU A 223 -12.01 -13.24 24.05
CA LEU A 223 -11.37 -12.99 22.77
C LEU A 223 -9.89 -13.41 22.82
N PHE A 224 -9.42 -13.95 21.70
CA PHE A 224 -8.05 -14.35 21.49
C PHE A 224 -7.47 -13.72 20.23
N ASP A 225 -6.22 -13.31 20.32
CA ASP A 225 -5.41 -12.85 19.17
C ASP A 225 -4.24 -13.82 19.03
N GLY A 226 -4.38 -14.79 18.13
CA GLY A 226 -3.57 -16.00 18.14
C GLY A 226 -3.79 -16.82 19.40
N ASP A 227 -2.71 -17.14 20.11
CA ASP A 227 -2.76 -17.91 21.35
C ASP A 227 -2.90 -17.03 22.61
N LEU A 228 -2.90 -15.70 22.46
CA LEU A 228 -2.98 -14.78 23.59
C LEU A 228 -4.43 -14.33 23.84
N LYS A 229 -4.87 -14.46 25.10
CA LYS A 229 -6.16 -13.93 25.55
C LYS A 229 -6.09 -12.42 25.58
N CYS A 230 -7.04 -11.76 24.89
CA CYS A 230 -7.19 -10.32 24.90
C CYS A 230 -7.81 -9.87 26.23
N SER A 231 -7.12 -9.00 26.96
CA SER A 231 -7.66 -8.35 28.17
C SER A 231 -7.67 -6.84 28.03
N ASP A 232 -6.53 -6.24 27.76
CA ASP A 232 -6.29 -4.81 27.75
C ASP A 232 -6.29 -4.25 26.32
N MET A 233 -6.75 -3.01 26.16
CA MET A 233 -6.63 -2.26 24.90
C MET A 233 -5.51 -1.23 25.03
N TYR A 234 -4.54 -1.28 24.11
CA TYR A 234 -3.39 -0.38 24.06
C TYR A 234 -3.60 0.67 22.97
N TYR A 235 -3.57 1.94 23.34
CA TYR A 235 -3.71 3.04 22.38
C TYR A 235 -2.36 3.64 22.01
N TYR A 236 -2.13 3.72 20.69
CA TYR A 236 -0.94 4.30 20.09
C TYR A 236 -1.32 5.46 19.18
N GLU A 237 -0.45 6.47 19.09
CA GLU A 237 -0.63 7.60 18.19
C GLU A 237 0.47 7.66 17.12
N LYS A 238 0.08 8.15 15.97
CA LYS A 238 0.93 8.47 14.82
C LYS A 238 0.74 9.94 14.48
N LYS A 239 1.82 10.71 14.38
CA LYS A 239 1.78 12.07 13.83
C LYS A 239 1.51 12.01 12.33
N LEU A 240 0.58 12.82 11.82
CA LEU A 240 0.22 12.92 10.42
C LEU A 240 0.89 14.12 9.73
N LYS A 241 1.06 15.23 10.44
CA LYS A 241 1.75 16.42 9.97
C LYS A 241 3.19 16.39 10.45
N ASN A 242 4.14 16.64 9.55
CA ASN A 242 5.49 17.00 9.91
C ASN A 242 5.46 18.50 10.25
N ILE A 243 5.83 18.84 11.48
CA ILE A 243 6.05 20.23 11.89
C ILE A 243 7.37 20.69 11.29
#